data_02cc85b24825a9507a48d112596e71a3
#
_entry.id   02cc85b24825a9507a48d112596e71a3
#
_cell.length_a   1.000
_cell.length_b   1.000
_cell.length_c   1.000
_cell.angle_alpha   90.00
_cell.angle_beta   90.00
_cell.angle_gamma   90.00
#
_symmetry.space_group_name_H-M   'P 1'
#
loop_
_entity.id
_entity.type
_entity.pdbx_description
1 polymer ?
#
loop_
_entity_poly.entity_id
_entity_poly.type
_entity_poly.pdbx_seq_one_letter_code
_entity_poly.pdbx_strand_id
1 'polypeptide(L)'
;RRRIEHALFSGELLGVTATNALELGIDVGGLDAAVLATFPGTVSSYRQQTGRAGRSTDESLAVLVAGQDALDQWFMHHPADLFARPSEAAVVNPANPNVLAAHMGCAAYEIPLETTEAIATFGPAIEELAAELVGDGTLRVRNGRLLWAGREAPAPGIDIRTAGGAPFTIVDGNGEIIGTEDEGRGASQTHPGAVYLHQGDSYVIDD
;
A
#
# COMPACT_ATOMS: atom_id res chain seq x y z
N ARG A 1 16.73 10.51 7.04
CA ARG A 1 15.32 10.86 7.00
C ARG A 1 14.86 11.42 8.33
N ARG A 2 14.84 10.67 9.45
CA ARG A 2 14.36 11.12 10.77
C ARG A 2 15.01 12.42 11.29
N ARG A 3 16.32 12.62 11.02
CA ARG A 3 17.02 13.85 11.41
C ARG A 3 16.47 15.10 10.69
N ILE A 4 16.18 14.98 9.39
CA ILE A 4 15.60 16.08 8.59
C ILE A 4 14.17 16.38 9.04
N GLU A 5 13.38 15.34 9.27
CA GLU A 5 12.01 15.46 9.81
C GLU A 5 12.03 16.19 11.15
N HIS A 6 12.92 15.80 12.08
CA HIS A 6 13.06 16.46 13.37
C HIS A 6 13.48 17.92 13.24
N ALA A 7 14.45 18.23 12.39
CA ALA A 7 14.92 19.60 12.16
C ALA A 7 13.83 20.50 11.53
N LEU A 8 12.99 19.95 10.65
CA LEU A 8 11.83 20.64 10.11
C LEU A 8 10.78 20.92 11.20
N PHE A 9 10.49 19.94 12.06
CA PHE A 9 9.49 20.09 13.13
C PHE A 9 9.95 21.02 14.26
N SER A 10 11.24 21.07 14.53
CA SER A 10 11.80 21.98 15.51
C SER A 10 11.94 23.42 15.00
N GLY A 11 11.65 23.66 13.70
CA GLY A 11 11.85 24.97 13.07
C GLY A 11 13.31 25.30 12.76
N GLU A 12 14.23 24.36 12.93
CA GLU A 12 15.63 24.50 12.53
C GLU A 12 15.77 24.58 10.99
N LEU A 13 14.91 23.86 10.26
CA LEU A 13 14.78 23.97 8.83
C LEU A 13 13.47 24.69 8.47
N LEU A 14 13.57 25.71 7.63
CA LEU A 14 12.42 26.48 7.15
C LEU A 14 11.66 25.77 6.01
N GLY A 15 12.29 24.81 5.36
CA GLY A 15 11.66 24.05 4.28
C GLY A 15 12.46 22.81 3.90
N VAL A 16 11.80 21.91 3.20
CA VAL A 16 12.38 20.67 2.70
C VAL A 16 11.81 20.34 1.33
N THR A 17 12.63 19.81 0.44
CA THR A 17 12.19 19.21 -0.81
C THR A 17 12.16 17.70 -0.64
N ALA A 18 11.04 17.09 -0.98
CA ALA A 18 10.84 15.64 -0.87
C ALA A 18 10.02 15.14 -2.07
N THR A 19 10.12 13.86 -2.34
CA THR A 19 9.15 13.15 -3.18
C THR A 19 7.84 12.96 -2.40
N ASN A 20 6.99 12.02 -2.75
CA ASN A 20 5.80 11.64 -1.98
C ASN A 20 6.11 11.06 -0.57
N ALA A 21 7.38 11.07 -0.15
CA ALA A 21 7.81 10.54 1.16
C ALA A 21 7.17 11.23 2.37
N LEU A 22 6.68 12.46 2.21
CA LEU A 22 5.98 13.24 3.24
C LEU A 22 4.45 13.21 3.09
N GLU A 23 3.94 12.48 2.09
CA GLU A 23 2.50 12.38 1.82
C GLU A 23 1.77 11.60 2.92
N LEU A 24 2.32 10.45 3.34
CA LEU A 24 1.70 9.50 4.25
C LEU A 24 2.57 9.21 5.49
N GLY A 25 1.91 8.90 6.59
CA GLY A 25 2.52 8.28 7.77
C GLY A 25 3.39 9.18 8.64
N ILE A 26 3.37 10.50 8.42
CA ILE A 26 4.14 11.44 9.22
C ILE A 26 3.20 12.51 9.75
N ASP A 27 3.27 12.75 11.05
CA ASP A 27 2.61 13.90 11.65
C ASP A 27 3.48 15.15 11.48
N VAL A 28 3.47 15.71 10.28
CA VAL A 28 4.10 17.00 9.98
C VAL A 28 3.13 18.08 10.42
N GLY A 29 3.28 18.57 11.63
CA GLY A 29 2.53 19.73 12.12
C GLY A 29 3.23 21.04 11.80
N GLY A 30 2.46 22.12 11.63
CA GLY A 30 3.01 23.49 11.60
C GLY A 30 3.72 23.91 10.31
N LEU A 31 3.39 23.31 9.16
CA LEU A 31 3.82 23.87 7.88
C LEU A 31 2.86 24.97 7.43
N ASP A 32 3.41 26.13 7.07
CA ASP A 32 2.63 27.27 6.57
C ASP A 32 2.30 27.11 5.08
N ALA A 33 3.16 26.40 4.33
CA ALA A 33 2.99 26.21 2.90
C ALA A 33 3.38 24.83 2.40
N ALA A 34 2.66 24.34 1.40
CA ALA A 34 2.99 23.18 0.58
C ALA A 34 3.07 23.57 -0.89
N VAL A 35 4.20 23.31 -1.53
CA VAL A 35 4.41 23.58 -2.96
C VAL A 35 4.58 22.26 -3.69
N LEU A 36 3.68 21.95 -4.60
CA LEU A 36 3.71 20.75 -5.43
C LEU A 36 4.30 21.10 -6.80
N ALA A 37 5.35 20.39 -7.18
CA ALA A 37 5.92 20.46 -8.53
C ALA A 37 5.23 19.40 -9.39
N THR A 38 4.32 19.80 -10.24
CA THR A 38 3.37 19.02 -11.04
C THR A 38 2.23 18.39 -10.22
N PHE A 39 1.17 18.01 -10.90
CA PHE A 39 0.05 17.29 -10.31
C PHE A 39 0.48 15.87 -9.95
N PRO A 40 0.22 15.37 -8.73
CA PRO A 40 0.76 14.10 -8.25
C PRO A 40 0.05 12.86 -8.81
N GLY A 41 -0.71 12.99 -9.89
CA GLY A 41 -1.37 11.90 -10.59
C GLY A 41 -2.76 11.53 -10.06
N THR A 42 -3.05 11.79 -8.79
CA THR A 42 -4.38 11.54 -8.20
C THR A 42 -4.86 12.73 -7.35
N VAL A 43 -6.17 12.91 -7.24
CA VAL A 43 -6.78 13.93 -6.38
C VAL A 43 -6.55 13.60 -4.91
N SER A 44 -6.53 12.31 -4.57
CA SER A 44 -6.21 11.84 -3.22
C SER A 44 -4.82 12.28 -2.80
N SER A 45 -3.81 12.02 -3.63
CA SER A 45 -2.42 12.44 -3.39
C SER A 45 -2.28 13.96 -3.33
N TYR A 46 -2.93 14.68 -4.24
CA TYR A 46 -2.98 16.15 -4.21
C TYR A 46 -3.50 16.67 -2.86
N ARG A 47 -4.63 16.14 -2.37
CA ARG A 47 -5.21 16.52 -1.08
C ARG A 47 -4.34 16.14 0.10
N GLN A 48 -3.68 14.99 0.06
CA GLN A 48 -2.79 14.53 1.13
C GLN A 48 -1.52 15.39 1.21
N GLN A 49 -0.95 15.77 0.06
CA GLN A 49 0.23 16.63 0.00
C GLN A 49 -0.09 18.07 0.40
N THR A 50 -1.16 18.65 -0.15
CA THR A 50 -1.60 20.02 0.23
C THR A 50 -2.06 20.10 1.67
N GLY A 51 -2.69 19.04 2.20
CA GLY A 51 -3.10 18.93 3.60
C GLY A 51 -1.94 18.80 4.60
N ARG A 52 -0.68 18.86 4.15
CA ARG A 52 0.47 18.99 5.04
C ARG A 52 0.65 20.42 5.57
N ALA A 53 0.10 21.40 4.88
CA ALA A 53 -0.01 22.77 5.36
C ALA A 53 -1.35 23.00 6.08
N GLY A 54 -1.37 23.86 7.10
CA GLY A 54 -2.61 24.32 7.73
C GLY A 54 -3.22 23.37 8.75
N ARG A 55 -2.45 22.71 9.58
CA ARG A 55 -2.96 21.85 10.66
C ARG A 55 -3.48 22.55 11.90
N SER A 56 -3.27 23.84 11.99
CA SER A 56 -3.80 24.70 13.06
C SER A 56 -4.97 25.55 12.54
N THR A 57 -5.40 26.49 13.35
CA THR A 57 -6.38 27.51 12.94
C THR A 57 -5.77 28.62 12.10
N ASP A 58 -4.47 28.55 11.80
CA ASP A 58 -3.74 29.56 11.06
C ASP A 58 -3.96 29.40 9.54
N GLU A 59 -3.85 30.49 8.84
CA GLU A 59 -3.90 30.50 7.37
C GLU A 59 -2.72 29.73 6.78
N SER A 60 -2.97 29.01 5.71
CA SER A 60 -1.94 28.21 5.03
C SER A 60 -2.05 28.35 3.52
N LEU A 61 -0.94 28.08 2.82
CA LEU A 61 -0.86 28.19 1.38
C LEU A 61 -0.55 26.85 0.73
N ALA A 62 -1.34 26.43 -0.26
CA ALA A 62 -1.01 25.34 -1.14
C ALA A 62 -0.82 25.86 -2.57
N VAL A 63 0.30 25.53 -3.19
CA VAL A 63 0.65 25.96 -4.56
C VAL A 63 0.92 24.75 -5.43
N LEU A 64 0.22 24.63 -6.54
CA LEU A 64 0.53 23.67 -7.60
C LEU A 64 1.25 24.40 -8.74
N VAL A 65 2.50 24.00 -8.99
CA VAL A 65 3.31 24.49 -10.11
C VAL A 65 3.17 23.47 -11.24
N ALA A 66 2.42 23.85 -12.26
CA ALA A 66 2.11 22.97 -13.38
C ALA A 66 3.34 22.66 -14.27
N GLY A 67 3.46 21.42 -14.68
CA GLY A 67 4.35 20.97 -15.74
C GLY A 67 3.76 21.19 -17.14
N GLN A 68 4.40 20.56 -18.14
CA GLN A 68 3.97 20.65 -19.55
C GLN A 68 3.02 19.52 -19.96
N ASP A 69 2.73 18.59 -19.05
CA ASP A 69 1.82 17.48 -19.36
C ASP A 69 0.35 17.94 -19.49
N ALA A 70 -0.42 17.13 -20.19
CA ALA A 70 -1.79 17.50 -20.56
C ALA A 70 -2.73 17.68 -19.36
N LEU A 71 -2.50 16.92 -18.27
CA LEU A 71 -3.35 16.96 -17.09
C LEU A 71 -3.07 18.21 -16.25
N ASP A 72 -1.80 18.57 -16.06
CA ASP A 72 -1.38 19.78 -15.40
C ASP A 72 -1.95 21.02 -16.14
N GLN A 73 -1.79 21.06 -17.45
CA GLN A 73 -2.30 22.15 -18.28
C GLN A 73 -3.83 22.22 -18.24
N TRP A 74 -4.51 21.08 -18.21
CA TRP A 74 -5.96 21.07 -18.06
C TRP A 74 -6.39 21.72 -16.75
N PHE A 75 -5.80 21.36 -15.62
CA PHE A 75 -6.17 21.94 -14.32
C PHE A 75 -5.82 23.43 -14.21
N MET A 76 -4.79 23.90 -14.90
CA MET A 76 -4.49 25.35 -14.95
C MET A 76 -5.58 26.13 -15.68
N HIS A 77 -6.17 25.58 -16.72
CA HIS A 77 -7.26 26.19 -17.46
C HIS A 77 -8.65 25.94 -16.83
N HIS A 78 -8.78 24.87 -16.04
CA HIS A 78 -10.04 24.45 -15.42
C HIS A 78 -9.84 24.13 -13.92
N PRO A 79 -9.43 25.12 -13.11
CA PRO A 79 -9.11 24.86 -11.68
C PRO A 79 -10.33 24.38 -10.89
N ALA A 80 -11.54 24.78 -11.26
CA ALA A 80 -12.77 24.32 -10.63
C ALA A 80 -12.93 22.78 -10.72
N ASP A 81 -12.46 22.15 -11.79
CA ASP A 81 -12.52 20.70 -11.95
C ASP A 81 -11.65 19.98 -10.94
N LEU A 82 -10.48 20.53 -10.61
CA LEU A 82 -9.60 19.94 -9.59
C LEU A 82 -10.26 19.99 -8.20
N PHE A 83 -10.83 21.11 -7.84
CA PHE A 83 -11.43 21.30 -6.51
C PHE A 83 -12.76 20.55 -6.36
N ALA A 84 -13.55 20.44 -7.44
CA ALA A 84 -14.83 19.74 -7.42
C ALA A 84 -14.70 18.21 -7.47
N ARG A 85 -13.56 17.68 -7.98
CA ARG A 85 -13.38 16.22 -8.10
C ARG A 85 -13.35 15.55 -6.73
N PRO A 86 -14.10 14.45 -6.56
CA PRO A 86 -13.92 13.59 -5.40
C PRO A 86 -12.53 12.90 -5.47
N SER A 87 -12.04 12.42 -4.34
CA SER A 87 -10.92 11.48 -4.33
C SER A 87 -11.31 10.22 -5.10
N GLU A 88 -10.32 9.57 -5.68
CA GLU A 88 -10.51 8.33 -6.41
C GLU A 88 -11.19 7.28 -5.54
N ALA A 89 -12.10 6.52 -6.13
CA ALA A 89 -12.79 5.44 -5.43
C ALA A 89 -11.79 4.32 -5.10
N ALA A 90 -11.78 3.90 -3.85
CA ALA A 90 -11.07 2.69 -3.47
C ALA A 90 -11.86 1.47 -3.96
N VAL A 91 -11.22 0.65 -4.79
CA VAL A 91 -11.77 -0.63 -5.21
C VAL A 91 -11.24 -1.70 -4.27
N VAL A 92 -12.13 -2.32 -3.51
CA VAL A 92 -11.81 -3.37 -2.55
C VAL A 92 -12.54 -4.64 -2.93
N ASN A 93 -11.84 -5.77 -2.97
CA ASN A 93 -12.46 -7.09 -3.05
C ASN A 93 -12.46 -7.76 -1.67
N PRO A 94 -13.51 -7.62 -0.87
CA PRO A 94 -13.58 -8.22 0.46
C PRO A 94 -13.66 -9.74 0.44
N ALA A 95 -13.98 -10.34 -0.72
CA ALA A 95 -14.06 -11.78 -0.93
C ALA A 95 -12.77 -12.35 -1.58
N ASN A 96 -11.66 -11.60 -1.61
CA ASN A 96 -10.39 -12.13 -2.13
C ASN A 96 -9.93 -13.34 -1.28
N PRO A 97 -9.86 -14.56 -1.87
CA PRO A 97 -9.57 -15.77 -1.10
C PRO A 97 -8.20 -15.76 -0.43
N ASN A 98 -7.18 -15.16 -1.05
CA ASN A 98 -5.83 -15.08 -0.48
C ASN A 98 -5.82 -14.22 0.80
N VAL A 99 -6.52 -13.08 0.76
CA VAL A 99 -6.64 -12.19 1.93
C VAL A 99 -7.48 -12.86 3.02
N LEU A 100 -8.63 -13.44 2.65
CA LEU A 100 -9.51 -14.13 3.59
C LEU A 100 -8.81 -15.33 4.25
N ALA A 101 -8.07 -16.16 3.51
CA ALA A 101 -7.34 -17.29 4.05
C ALA A 101 -6.33 -16.85 5.12
N ALA A 102 -5.56 -15.80 4.82
CA ALA A 102 -4.60 -15.23 5.76
C ALA A 102 -5.27 -14.71 7.04
N HIS A 103 -6.36 -13.97 6.89
CA HIS A 103 -7.12 -13.42 8.02
C HIS A 103 -7.82 -14.51 8.85
N MET A 104 -8.36 -15.56 8.20
CA MET A 104 -8.90 -16.72 8.91
C MET A 104 -7.84 -17.45 9.74
N GLY A 105 -6.64 -17.63 9.18
CA GLY A 105 -5.52 -18.21 9.90
C GLY A 105 -5.20 -17.43 11.18
N CYS A 106 -5.13 -16.11 11.10
CA CYS A 106 -4.91 -15.24 12.25
C CYS A 106 -6.05 -15.33 13.26
N ALA A 107 -7.28 -15.22 12.82
CA ALA A 107 -8.45 -15.27 13.69
C ALA A 107 -8.57 -16.63 14.41
N ALA A 108 -8.36 -17.75 13.69
CA ALA A 108 -8.37 -19.09 14.28
C ALA A 108 -7.19 -19.37 15.21
N TYR A 109 -6.08 -18.65 15.08
CA TYR A 109 -4.95 -18.68 16.00
C TYR A 109 -5.28 -17.93 17.31
N GLU A 110 -5.92 -16.77 17.21
CA GLU A 110 -6.29 -15.96 18.37
C GLU A 110 -7.41 -16.59 19.19
N ILE A 111 -8.47 -17.04 18.51
CA ILE A 111 -9.67 -17.64 19.15
C ILE A 111 -10.22 -18.75 18.26
N PRO A 112 -10.57 -19.94 18.82
CA PRO A 112 -11.28 -20.97 18.07
C PRO A 112 -12.59 -20.44 17.47
N LEU A 113 -12.69 -20.41 16.11
CA LEU A 113 -13.81 -19.81 15.39
C LEU A 113 -14.95 -20.81 15.19
N GLU A 114 -16.17 -20.41 15.46
CA GLU A 114 -17.36 -21.09 14.96
C GLU A 114 -17.62 -20.70 13.50
N THR A 115 -18.03 -21.66 12.68
CA THR A 115 -18.29 -21.40 11.25
C THR A 115 -19.32 -20.29 11.05
N THR A 116 -20.36 -20.26 11.87
CA THR A 116 -21.42 -19.23 11.82
C THR A 116 -20.88 -17.83 12.17
N GLU A 117 -19.98 -17.73 13.14
CA GLU A 117 -19.32 -16.48 13.51
C GLU A 117 -18.34 -16.02 12.41
N ALA A 118 -17.62 -16.97 11.81
CA ALA A 118 -16.73 -16.70 10.68
C ALA A 118 -17.50 -16.15 9.47
N ILE A 119 -18.64 -16.77 9.11
CA ILE A 119 -19.51 -16.29 8.03
C ILE A 119 -20.04 -14.88 8.33
N ALA A 120 -20.47 -14.63 9.56
CA ALA A 120 -20.97 -13.31 9.97
C ALA A 120 -19.90 -12.21 9.89
N THR A 121 -18.64 -12.58 10.17
CA THR A 121 -17.51 -11.63 10.19
C THR A 121 -16.89 -11.42 8.82
N PHE A 122 -16.64 -12.49 8.09
CA PHE A 122 -15.85 -12.47 6.83
C PHE A 122 -16.71 -12.62 5.57
N GLY A 123 -17.99 -12.91 5.72
CA GLY A 123 -18.91 -13.13 4.61
C GLY A 123 -19.06 -14.59 4.18
N PRO A 124 -20.01 -14.89 3.27
CA PRO A 124 -20.37 -16.27 2.92
C PRO A 124 -19.29 -17.06 2.17
N ALA A 125 -18.37 -16.37 1.49
CA ALA A 125 -17.25 -17.02 0.78
C ALA A 125 -16.32 -17.82 1.72
N ILE A 126 -16.41 -17.57 3.02
CA ILE A 126 -15.57 -18.22 4.02
C ILE A 126 -15.90 -19.70 4.23
N GLU A 127 -17.10 -20.13 3.92
CA GLU A 127 -17.52 -21.52 4.14
C GLU A 127 -16.75 -22.48 3.24
N GLU A 128 -16.64 -22.16 1.95
CA GLU A 128 -15.89 -22.93 0.97
C GLU A 128 -14.39 -22.87 1.29
N LEU A 129 -13.88 -21.67 1.55
CA LEU A 129 -12.48 -21.44 1.91
C LEU A 129 -12.07 -22.16 3.21
N ALA A 130 -12.94 -22.22 4.20
CA ALA A 130 -12.69 -22.97 5.44
C ALA A 130 -12.51 -24.47 5.18
N ALA A 131 -13.30 -25.03 4.27
CA ALA A 131 -13.18 -26.42 3.86
C ALA A 131 -11.85 -26.70 3.16
N GLU A 132 -11.40 -25.79 2.29
CA GLU A 132 -10.08 -25.85 1.62
C GLU A 132 -8.93 -25.80 2.65
N LEU A 133 -8.97 -24.83 3.55
CA LEU A 133 -7.94 -24.65 4.59
C LEU A 133 -7.88 -25.82 5.62
N VAL A 134 -8.99 -26.51 5.81
CA VAL A 134 -8.99 -27.77 6.60
C VAL A 134 -8.43 -28.91 5.77
N GLY A 135 -8.75 -28.95 4.47
CA GLY A 135 -8.26 -29.98 3.54
C GLY A 135 -6.74 -29.95 3.35
N ASP A 136 -6.14 -28.78 3.27
CA ASP A 136 -4.69 -28.59 3.14
C ASP A 136 -3.93 -28.64 4.47
N GLY A 137 -4.65 -28.70 5.60
CA GLY A 137 -4.06 -28.80 6.94
C GLY A 137 -3.64 -27.47 7.57
N THR A 138 -3.97 -26.34 6.96
CA THR A 138 -3.75 -25.00 7.52
C THR A 138 -4.62 -24.76 8.75
N LEU A 139 -5.87 -25.22 8.70
CA LEU A 139 -6.79 -25.23 9.82
C LEU A 139 -7.14 -26.67 10.23
N ARG A 140 -7.63 -26.83 11.44
CA ARG A 140 -8.19 -28.09 11.95
C ARG A 140 -9.51 -27.86 12.65
N VAL A 141 -10.41 -28.83 12.57
CA VAL A 141 -11.68 -28.79 13.29
C VAL A 141 -11.55 -29.55 14.59
N ARG A 142 -11.97 -28.91 15.69
CA ARG A 142 -12.12 -29.57 17.00
C ARG A 142 -13.38 -29.07 17.70
N ASN A 143 -14.24 -29.99 18.09
CA ASN A 143 -15.52 -29.66 18.73
C ASN A 143 -16.37 -28.66 17.93
N GLY A 144 -16.41 -28.79 16.59
CA GLY A 144 -17.16 -27.91 15.71
C GLY A 144 -16.55 -26.51 15.49
N ARG A 145 -15.32 -26.26 15.99
CA ARG A 145 -14.61 -24.99 15.83
C ARG A 145 -13.37 -25.16 14.97
N LEU A 146 -13.07 -24.12 14.19
CA LEU A 146 -11.85 -24.01 13.41
C LEU A 146 -10.74 -23.48 14.29
N LEU A 147 -9.58 -24.13 14.24
CA LEU A 147 -8.36 -23.76 14.96
C LEU A 147 -7.19 -23.73 13.99
N TRP A 148 -6.25 -22.84 14.25
CA TRP A 148 -4.97 -22.86 13.57
C TRP A 148 -4.21 -24.17 13.82
N ALA A 149 -3.67 -24.78 12.77
CA ALA A 149 -2.98 -26.06 12.89
C ALA A 149 -1.44 -25.90 12.96
N GLY A 150 -0.91 -24.73 12.59
CA GLY A 150 0.52 -24.44 12.64
C GLY A 150 1.06 -24.26 14.06
N ARG A 151 2.38 -24.31 14.20
CA ARG A 151 3.07 -24.12 15.48
C ARG A 151 3.34 -22.64 15.78
N GLU A 152 3.59 -21.85 14.74
CA GLU A 152 3.92 -20.44 14.84
C GLU A 152 2.68 -19.57 14.56
N ALA A 153 2.68 -18.35 15.09
CA ALA A 153 1.63 -17.38 14.79
C ALA A 153 1.66 -17.03 13.29
N PRO A 154 0.53 -17.01 12.59
CA PRO A 154 0.51 -16.73 11.16
C PRO A 154 0.79 -15.25 10.81
N ALA A 155 0.43 -14.31 11.70
CA ALA A 155 0.49 -12.87 11.43
C ALA A 155 1.87 -12.33 10.97
N PRO A 156 3.03 -12.79 11.49
CA PRO A 156 4.32 -12.31 11.01
C PRO A 156 4.64 -12.64 9.55
N GLY A 157 3.98 -13.67 8.99
CA GLY A 157 4.12 -14.08 7.60
C GLY A 157 3.13 -13.41 6.63
N ILE A 158 2.27 -12.52 7.14
CA ILE A 158 1.22 -11.88 6.35
C ILE A 158 1.56 -10.40 6.12
N ASP A 159 1.69 -10.02 4.85
CA ASP A 159 1.82 -8.62 4.47
C ASP A 159 0.43 -8.02 4.17
N ILE A 160 0.08 -6.95 4.87
CA ILE A 160 -1.19 -6.23 4.66
C ILE A 160 -1.20 -5.36 3.39
N ARG A 161 -0.07 -5.21 2.71
CA ARG A 161 0.06 -4.40 1.49
C ARG A 161 -0.02 -5.23 0.21
N THR A 162 0.17 -6.53 0.33
CA THR A 162 0.09 -7.47 -0.80
C THR A 162 -1.15 -8.34 -0.65
N ALA A 163 -1.83 -8.60 -1.75
CA ALA A 163 -3.04 -9.43 -1.76
C ALA A 163 -2.75 -10.94 -1.67
N GLY A 164 -1.51 -11.31 -1.31
CA GLY A 164 -1.01 -12.68 -1.35
C GLY A 164 -0.45 -13.05 -2.72
N GLY A 165 0.04 -14.26 -2.84
CA GLY A 165 0.77 -14.78 -3.98
C GLY A 165 2.26 -14.96 -3.70
N ALA A 166 2.93 -15.76 -4.52
CA ALA A 166 4.36 -15.97 -4.40
C ALA A 166 5.11 -14.76 -4.97
N PRO A 167 6.08 -14.18 -4.25
CA PRO A 167 6.87 -13.09 -4.79
C PRO A 167 7.71 -13.57 -5.99
N PHE A 168 7.85 -12.72 -6.99
CA PHE A 168 8.83 -12.92 -8.06
C PHE A 168 10.21 -12.73 -7.49
N THR A 169 11.09 -13.72 -7.70
CA THR A 169 12.49 -13.61 -7.31
C THR A 169 13.31 -13.24 -8.54
N ILE A 170 14.01 -12.11 -8.47
CA ILE A 170 14.85 -11.61 -9.54
C ILE A 170 16.28 -12.11 -9.28
N VAL A 171 16.83 -12.84 -10.24
CA VAL A 171 18.20 -13.37 -10.19
C VAL A 171 19.04 -12.75 -11.30
N ASP A 172 20.32 -12.58 -11.05
CA ASP A 172 21.27 -12.16 -12.08
C ASP A 172 21.66 -13.33 -13.00
N GLY A 173 22.47 -13.06 -14.04
CA GLY A 173 22.97 -14.07 -14.97
C GLY A 173 23.84 -15.17 -14.34
N ASN A 174 24.24 -15.04 -13.07
CA ASN A 174 24.97 -16.04 -12.29
C ASN A 174 24.04 -16.85 -11.37
N GLY A 175 22.74 -16.49 -11.29
CA GLY A 175 21.77 -17.11 -10.41
C GLY A 175 21.76 -16.54 -8.99
N GLU A 176 22.42 -15.40 -8.74
CA GLU A 176 22.33 -14.72 -7.44
C GLU A 176 21.05 -13.88 -7.34
N ILE A 177 20.41 -13.94 -6.19
CA ILE A 177 19.19 -13.16 -5.94
C ILE A 177 19.56 -11.70 -5.76
N ILE A 178 19.10 -10.84 -6.67
CA ILE A 178 19.31 -9.39 -6.63
C ILE A 178 18.07 -8.62 -6.17
N GLY A 179 16.90 -9.25 -6.14
CA GLY A 179 15.70 -8.62 -5.63
C GLY A 179 14.49 -9.54 -5.59
N THR A 180 13.41 -9.00 -5.06
CA THR A 180 12.10 -9.65 -5.04
C THR A 180 11.03 -8.60 -5.30
N GLU A 181 10.02 -8.94 -6.10
CA GLU A 181 8.84 -8.12 -6.35
C GLU A 181 7.59 -8.90 -5.95
N ASP A 182 6.59 -8.20 -5.43
CA ASP A 182 5.31 -8.82 -5.12
C ASP A 182 4.55 -9.24 -6.42
N GLU A 183 3.65 -10.23 -6.30
CA GLU A 183 2.92 -10.76 -7.45
C GLU A 183 2.17 -9.67 -8.22
N GLY A 184 1.58 -8.71 -7.53
CA GLY A 184 0.80 -7.64 -8.15
C GLY A 184 1.64 -6.71 -9.03
N ARG A 185 2.91 -6.51 -8.69
CA ARG A 185 3.85 -5.68 -9.45
C ARG A 185 4.72 -6.50 -10.38
N GLY A 186 5.06 -7.72 -9.98
CA GLY A 186 5.96 -8.59 -10.72
C GLY A 186 5.58 -8.69 -12.18
N ALA A 187 4.34 -9.03 -12.49
CA ALA A 187 3.87 -9.15 -13.86
C ALA A 187 4.06 -7.88 -14.72
N SER A 188 4.02 -6.70 -14.11
CA SER A 188 4.19 -5.41 -14.81
C SER A 188 5.62 -4.89 -14.81
N GLN A 189 6.45 -5.29 -13.86
CA GLN A 189 7.80 -4.74 -13.67
C GLN A 189 8.91 -5.73 -14.02
N THR A 190 8.59 -7.04 -14.08
CA THR A 190 9.57 -8.10 -14.35
C THR A 190 9.21 -8.93 -15.59
N HIS A 191 8.46 -8.36 -16.54
CA HIS A 191 8.22 -9.01 -17.83
C HIS A 191 9.48 -8.99 -18.72
N PRO A 192 9.64 -9.91 -19.68
CA PRO A 192 10.74 -9.88 -20.61
C PRO A 192 10.92 -8.52 -21.31
N GLY A 193 12.14 -8.00 -21.29
CA GLY A 193 12.49 -6.67 -21.79
C GLY A 193 12.29 -5.51 -20.81
N ALA A 194 11.73 -5.75 -19.61
CA ALA A 194 11.67 -4.73 -18.57
C ALA A 194 13.08 -4.38 -18.04
N VAL A 195 13.25 -3.15 -17.59
CA VAL A 195 14.51 -2.68 -16.98
C VAL A 195 14.35 -2.67 -15.46
N TYR A 196 15.12 -3.50 -14.79
CA TYR A 196 15.20 -3.55 -13.33
C TYR A 196 16.44 -2.79 -12.84
N LEU A 197 16.25 -1.89 -11.88
CA LEU A 197 17.33 -1.09 -11.28
C LEU A 197 17.69 -1.65 -9.90
N HIS A 198 18.94 -2.06 -9.73
CA HIS A 198 19.45 -2.55 -8.45
C HIS A 198 20.78 -1.88 -8.10
N GLN A 199 20.84 -1.19 -6.97
CA GLN A 199 22.04 -0.53 -6.42
C GLN A 199 22.78 0.42 -7.40
N GLY A 200 22.09 0.98 -8.38
CA GLY A 200 22.63 1.89 -9.39
C GLY A 200 22.94 1.23 -10.73
N ASP A 201 22.90 -0.09 -10.80
CA ASP A 201 23.04 -0.85 -12.03
C ASP A 201 21.68 -1.15 -12.67
N SER A 202 21.67 -1.25 -14.00
CA SER A 202 20.48 -1.55 -14.80
C SER A 202 20.57 -2.96 -15.35
N TYR A 203 19.56 -3.75 -15.12
CA TYR A 203 19.41 -5.11 -15.62
C TYR A 203 18.22 -5.15 -16.58
N VAL A 204 18.31 -5.95 -17.62
CA VAL A 204 17.20 -6.25 -18.52
C VAL A 204 16.68 -7.64 -18.14
N ILE A 205 15.37 -7.74 -17.94
CA ILE A 205 14.74 -9.03 -17.65
C ILE A 205 14.65 -9.84 -18.93
N ASP A 206 15.17 -11.06 -18.92
CA ASP A 206 15.17 -11.96 -20.08
C ASP A 206 13.94 -12.89 -20.11
N ASP A 207 13.51 -13.43 -18.94
CA ASP A 207 12.37 -14.34 -18.73
C ASP A 207 11.80 -14.28 -17.31
#